data_29f5ac6d07bf029ff334b7b4d29025a1
#
_entry.id   29f5ac6d07bf029ff334b7b4d29025a1
#
_cell.length_a   1.000
_cell.length_b   1.000
_cell.length_c   1.000
_cell.angle_alpha   90.00
_cell.angle_beta   90.00
_cell.angle_gamma   90.00
#
_symmetry.space_group_name_H-M   'P 1'
#
loop_
_entity.id
_entity.type
_entity.pdbx_description
1 polymer ?
#
loop_
_entity_poly.entity_id
_entity_poly.type
_entity_poly.pdbx_seq_one_letter_code
_entity_poly.pdbx_strand_id
1 'polypeptide(L)'
;LLQPAAHALLQSKEEVFKYTEGFPEFLLWKRPAGRASVGFHLQHITGVLDRMLTYAEEQQLSEKQFEYLRNEGAEIPEIKIDHLTQAFTEKVAQAIDIFKNTAEEKLTQKRTVGRKQLPSSLIGLYFHAAEHSQRHIGQMLVTISVLRNQND
;
A
#
# COMPACT_ATOMS: atom_id res chain seq x y z
N LEU A 1 6.09 -9.66 18.51
CA LEU A 1 5.12 -8.53 18.58
C LEU A 1 4.62 -8.10 17.19
N LEU A 2 5.35 -8.33 16.09
CA LEU A 2 4.95 -7.91 14.74
C LEU A 2 4.01 -8.88 14.01
N GLN A 3 3.70 -10.03 14.58
CA GLN A 3 2.84 -11.05 13.95
C GLN A 3 1.48 -10.48 13.49
N PRO A 4 0.74 -9.65 14.26
CA PRO A 4 -0.52 -9.09 13.79
C PRO A 4 -0.36 -8.18 12.56
N ALA A 5 0.69 -7.35 12.51
CA ALA A 5 0.98 -6.51 11.35
C ALA A 5 1.37 -7.36 10.12
N ALA A 6 2.17 -8.41 10.33
CA ALA A 6 2.51 -9.36 9.28
C ALA A 6 1.28 -10.07 8.72
N HIS A 7 0.37 -10.56 9.56
CA HIS A 7 -0.88 -11.19 9.15
C HIS A 7 -1.77 -10.23 8.37
N ALA A 8 -1.89 -8.97 8.81
CA ALA A 8 -2.66 -7.95 8.10
C ALA A 8 -2.10 -7.69 6.69
N LEU A 9 -0.77 -7.65 6.51
CA LEU A 9 -0.14 -7.51 5.19
C LEU A 9 -0.34 -8.76 4.32
N LEU A 10 -0.24 -9.95 4.88
CA LEU A 10 -0.51 -11.20 4.14
C LEU A 10 -1.96 -11.27 3.69
N GLN A 11 -2.91 -10.95 4.56
CA GLN A 11 -4.33 -10.85 4.21
C GLN A 11 -4.54 -9.79 3.13
N SER A 12 -3.91 -8.63 3.25
CA SER A 12 -3.97 -7.56 2.23
C SER A 12 -3.55 -8.05 0.86
N LYS A 13 -2.46 -8.83 0.80
CA LYS A 13 -1.99 -9.42 -0.45
C LYS A 13 -3.03 -10.39 -1.05
N GLU A 14 -3.59 -11.27 -0.24
CA GLU A 14 -4.62 -12.22 -0.70
C GLU A 14 -5.88 -11.50 -1.20
N GLU A 15 -6.35 -10.48 -0.49
CA GLU A 15 -7.53 -9.69 -0.84
C GLU A 15 -7.33 -8.86 -2.11
N VAL A 16 -6.13 -8.33 -2.35
CA VAL A 16 -5.79 -7.63 -3.61
C VAL A 16 -6.06 -8.55 -4.81
N PHE A 17 -5.55 -9.77 -4.80
CA PHE A 17 -5.78 -10.73 -5.88
C PHE A 17 -7.26 -11.12 -5.99
N LYS A 18 -7.88 -11.46 -4.87
CA LYS A 18 -9.29 -11.87 -4.82
C LYS A 18 -10.23 -10.81 -5.39
N TYR A 19 -10.03 -9.53 -5.03
CA TYR A 19 -10.94 -8.45 -5.42
C TYR A 19 -10.69 -7.96 -6.83
N THR A 20 -9.46 -8.06 -7.32
CA THR A 20 -9.12 -7.67 -8.70
C THR A 20 -9.32 -8.79 -9.73
N GLU A 21 -9.63 -10.02 -9.28
CA GLU A 21 -9.89 -11.14 -10.18
C GLU A 21 -11.01 -10.81 -11.18
N GLY A 22 -10.70 -10.90 -12.47
CA GLY A 22 -11.64 -10.58 -13.54
C GLY A 22 -12.10 -9.11 -13.59
N PHE A 23 -11.41 -8.20 -12.89
CA PHE A 23 -11.72 -6.77 -12.99
C PHE A 23 -11.24 -6.23 -14.35
N PRO A 24 -12.11 -5.53 -15.11
CA PRO A 24 -11.76 -5.07 -16.45
C PRO A 24 -10.65 -4.00 -16.44
N GLU A 25 -9.60 -4.21 -17.23
CA GLU A 25 -8.47 -3.27 -17.33
C GLU A 25 -8.88 -1.84 -17.68
N PHE A 26 -9.87 -1.66 -18.57
CA PHE A 26 -10.35 -0.33 -18.99
C PHE A 26 -11.02 0.46 -17.85
N LEU A 27 -11.35 -0.18 -16.72
CA LEU A 27 -11.90 0.44 -15.51
C LEU A 27 -10.83 0.81 -14.49
N LEU A 28 -9.58 0.37 -14.68
CA LEU A 28 -8.49 0.52 -13.70
C LEU A 28 -8.33 1.96 -13.19
N TRP A 29 -8.45 2.94 -14.08
CA TRP A 29 -8.25 4.36 -13.77
C TRP A 29 -9.57 5.14 -13.63
N LYS A 30 -10.73 4.47 -13.76
CA LYS A 30 -12.02 5.12 -13.56
C LYS A 30 -12.23 5.58 -12.13
N ARG A 31 -12.76 6.80 -11.99
CA ARG A 31 -12.96 7.47 -10.70
C ARG A 31 -14.46 7.64 -10.43
N PRO A 32 -15.15 6.68 -9.78
CA PRO A 32 -16.58 6.77 -9.52
C PRO A 32 -16.86 7.95 -8.56
N ALA A 33 -17.82 8.81 -8.91
CA ALA A 33 -18.16 10.01 -8.16
C ALA A 33 -16.95 10.89 -7.78
N GLY A 34 -15.90 10.93 -8.62
CA GLY A 34 -14.66 11.67 -8.35
C GLY A 34 -13.78 11.08 -7.25
N ARG A 35 -14.09 9.89 -6.74
CA ARG A 35 -13.29 9.18 -5.74
C ARG A 35 -12.05 8.52 -6.38
N ALA A 36 -11.20 7.94 -5.54
CA ALA A 36 -10.01 7.26 -5.99
C ALA A 36 -10.33 6.07 -6.90
N SER A 37 -9.49 5.85 -7.92
CA SER A 37 -9.57 4.68 -8.81
C SER A 37 -8.98 3.43 -8.15
N VAL A 38 -9.24 2.26 -8.74
CA VAL A 38 -8.60 1.00 -8.33
C VAL A 38 -7.08 1.10 -8.50
N GLY A 39 -6.63 1.67 -9.62
CA GLY A 39 -5.20 1.91 -9.89
C GLY A 39 -4.55 2.79 -8.84
N PHE A 40 -5.22 3.88 -8.41
CA PHE A 40 -4.74 4.69 -7.29
C PHE A 40 -4.53 3.85 -6.03
N HIS A 41 -5.52 3.06 -5.63
CA HIS A 41 -5.43 2.27 -4.40
C HIS A 41 -4.25 1.29 -4.44
N LEU A 42 -4.07 0.57 -5.55
CA LEU A 42 -2.97 -0.37 -5.74
C LEU A 42 -1.60 0.30 -5.70
N GLN A 43 -1.44 1.44 -6.37
CA GLN A 43 -0.21 2.23 -6.30
C GLN A 43 0.04 2.76 -4.88
N HIS A 44 -1.00 3.30 -4.25
CA HIS A 44 -0.91 3.96 -2.96
C HIS A 44 -0.49 3.00 -1.84
N ILE A 45 -1.09 1.80 -1.75
CA ILE A 45 -0.69 0.81 -0.73
C ILE A 45 0.76 0.35 -0.90
N THR A 46 1.21 0.18 -2.14
CA THR A 46 2.61 -0.14 -2.44
C THR A 46 3.54 1.00 -2.03
N GLY A 47 3.19 2.22 -2.41
CA GLY A 47 3.99 3.41 -2.10
C GLY A 47 4.03 3.74 -0.61
N VAL A 48 2.91 3.60 0.11
CA VAL A 48 2.89 3.82 1.57
C VAL A 48 3.76 2.78 2.27
N LEU A 49 3.64 1.52 1.91
CA LEU A 49 4.45 0.45 2.50
C LEU A 49 5.95 0.73 2.28
N ASP A 50 6.34 1.09 1.07
CA ASP A 50 7.73 1.46 0.73
C ASP A 50 8.23 2.64 1.58
N ARG A 51 7.45 3.71 1.68
CA ARG A 51 7.81 4.90 2.46
C ARG A 51 7.90 4.61 3.96
N MET A 52 7.01 3.79 4.51
CA MET A 52 7.06 3.43 5.94
C MET A 52 8.30 2.60 6.27
N LEU A 53 8.72 1.69 5.39
CA LEU A 53 9.97 0.95 5.55
C LEU A 53 11.19 1.87 5.51
N THR A 54 11.21 2.86 4.61
CA THR A 54 12.28 3.86 4.54
C THR A 54 12.39 4.69 5.83
N TYR A 55 11.25 5.17 6.36
CA TYR A 55 11.24 5.89 7.64
C TYR A 55 11.61 4.99 8.83
N ALA A 56 11.28 3.71 8.78
CA ALA A 56 11.68 2.74 9.81
C ALA A 56 13.20 2.64 9.95
N GLU A 57 13.94 2.82 8.85
CA GLU A 57 15.39 2.85 8.79
C GLU A 57 15.98 4.25 9.07
N GLU A 58 15.16 5.21 9.52
CA GLU A 58 15.56 6.61 9.76
C GLU A 58 16.09 7.33 8.53
N GLN A 59 15.70 6.86 7.33
CA GLN A 59 16.12 7.44 6.07
C GLN A 59 15.10 8.45 5.54
N GLN A 60 15.60 9.41 4.76
CA GLN A 60 14.77 10.33 3.98
C GLN A 60 14.27 9.65 2.71
N LEU A 61 13.09 10.07 2.23
CA LEU A 61 12.60 9.59 0.95
C LEU A 61 13.53 10.03 -0.20
N SER A 62 13.78 9.11 -1.12
CA SER A 62 14.48 9.40 -2.36
C SER A 62 13.62 10.21 -3.32
N GLU A 63 14.25 10.86 -4.32
CA GLU A 63 13.49 11.58 -5.37
C GLU A 63 12.55 10.63 -6.14
N LYS A 64 12.94 9.37 -6.36
CA LYS A 64 12.07 8.34 -6.97
C LYS A 64 10.81 8.08 -6.15
N GLN A 65 10.92 8.04 -4.83
CA GLN A 65 9.76 7.87 -3.95
C GLN A 65 8.84 9.10 -3.97
N PHE A 66 9.40 10.31 -4.06
CA PHE A 66 8.61 11.52 -4.23
C PHE A 66 7.94 11.57 -5.61
N GLU A 67 8.61 11.16 -6.66
CA GLU A 67 8.04 11.06 -8.00
C GLU A 67 6.89 10.05 -8.03
N TYR A 68 7.09 8.88 -7.45
CA TYR A 68 6.05 7.86 -7.30
C TYR A 68 4.82 8.42 -6.57
N LEU A 69 5.03 9.10 -5.44
CA LEU A 69 3.95 9.72 -4.65
C LEU A 69 3.17 10.76 -5.45
N ARG A 70 3.86 11.61 -6.22
CA ARG A 70 3.22 12.64 -7.06
C ARG A 70 2.37 12.03 -8.18
N ASN A 71 2.73 10.85 -8.65
CA ASN A 71 2.08 10.19 -9.78
C ASN A 71 1.05 9.13 -9.35
N GLU A 72 0.84 8.90 -8.06
CA GLU A 72 -0.19 7.96 -7.59
C GLU A 72 -1.57 8.36 -8.13
N GLY A 73 -2.21 7.44 -8.85
CA GLY A 73 -3.52 7.64 -9.47
C GLY A 73 -3.51 8.31 -10.85
N ALA A 74 -2.34 8.70 -11.35
CA ALA A 74 -2.22 9.13 -12.75
C ALA A 74 -2.46 7.94 -13.69
N GLU A 75 -3.29 8.15 -14.71
CA GLU A 75 -3.54 7.12 -15.71
C GLU A 75 -2.27 6.88 -16.55
N ILE A 76 -1.82 5.63 -16.55
CA ILE A 76 -0.67 5.19 -17.36
C ILE A 76 -1.15 3.97 -18.16
N PRO A 77 -1.41 4.13 -19.49
CA PRO A 77 -2.02 3.07 -20.31
C PRO A 77 -1.23 1.75 -20.34
N GLU A 78 0.08 1.83 -20.20
CA GLU A 78 0.97 0.66 -20.21
C GLU A 78 0.94 -0.15 -18.90
N ILE A 79 0.47 0.46 -17.82
CA ILE A 79 0.34 -0.22 -16.52
C ILE A 79 -0.95 -1.02 -16.47
N LYS A 80 -0.81 -2.31 -16.17
CA LYS A 80 -1.90 -3.27 -16.01
C LYS A 80 -2.08 -3.65 -14.54
N ILE A 81 -3.24 -4.23 -14.22
CA ILE A 81 -3.57 -4.71 -12.88
C ILE A 81 -2.48 -5.65 -12.37
N ASP A 82 -2.02 -6.59 -13.19
CA ASP A 82 -0.99 -7.56 -12.82
C ASP A 82 0.33 -6.89 -12.42
N HIS A 83 0.73 -5.80 -13.10
CA HIS A 83 1.92 -5.05 -12.71
C HIS A 83 1.79 -4.46 -11.30
N LEU A 84 0.62 -3.91 -10.98
CA LEU A 84 0.38 -3.27 -9.69
C LEU A 84 0.24 -4.28 -8.55
N THR A 85 -0.47 -5.39 -8.79
CA THR A 85 -0.64 -6.46 -7.81
C THR A 85 0.67 -7.18 -7.52
N GLN A 86 1.50 -7.40 -8.54
CA GLN A 86 2.83 -7.96 -8.39
C GLN A 86 3.75 -7.03 -7.58
N ALA A 87 3.77 -5.73 -7.91
CA ALA A 87 4.56 -4.74 -7.17
C ALA A 87 4.21 -4.71 -5.68
N PHE A 88 2.91 -4.77 -5.35
CA PHE A 88 2.46 -4.85 -3.96
C PHE A 88 2.90 -6.15 -3.29
N THR A 89 2.78 -7.29 -3.99
CA THR A 89 3.20 -8.61 -3.49
C THR A 89 4.69 -8.64 -3.12
N GLU A 90 5.54 -8.09 -3.99
CA GLU A 90 6.98 -8.01 -3.75
C GLU A 90 7.29 -7.11 -2.55
N LYS A 91 6.58 -5.98 -2.42
CA LYS A 91 6.76 -5.08 -1.28
C LYS A 91 6.28 -5.69 0.03
N VAL A 92 5.19 -6.45 0.04
CA VAL A 92 4.74 -7.23 1.21
C VAL A 92 5.79 -8.27 1.60
N ALA A 93 6.34 -9.01 0.64
CA ALA A 93 7.40 -10.00 0.93
C ALA A 93 8.61 -9.35 1.59
N GLN A 94 9.06 -8.19 1.08
CA GLN A 94 10.14 -7.40 1.69
C GLN A 94 9.79 -6.97 3.13
N ALA A 95 8.58 -6.46 3.35
CA ALA A 95 8.14 -6.05 4.69
C ALA A 95 8.13 -7.21 5.68
N ILE A 96 7.63 -8.38 5.26
CA ILE A 96 7.60 -9.59 6.10
C ILE A 96 9.01 -10.04 6.48
N ASP A 97 9.96 -9.97 5.54
CA ASP A 97 11.36 -10.30 5.82
C ASP A 97 11.97 -9.33 6.83
N ILE A 98 11.74 -8.02 6.66
CA ILE A 98 12.17 -7.00 7.62
C ILE A 98 11.55 -7.27 9.01
N PHE A 99 10.26 -7.57 9.09
CA PHE A 99 9.58 -7.84 10.37
C PHE A 99 10.17 -9.03 11.09
N LYS A 100 10.50 -10.12 10.36
CA LYS A 100 11.13 -11.32 10.93
C LYS A 100 12.52 -11.04 11.49
N ASN A 101 13.25 -10.13 10.88
CA ASN A 101 14.62 -9.79 11.26
C ASN A 101 14.71 -8.59 12.22
N THR A 102 13.58 -7.98 12.59
CA THR A 102 13.55 -6.87 13.56
C THR A 102 13.55 -7.39 14.99
N ALA A 103 14.58 -7.04 15.74
CA ALA A 103 14.68 -7.38 17.16
C ALA A 103 13.61 -6.65 17.99
N GLU A 104 12.95 -7.34 18.92
CA GLU A 104 11.82 -6.79 19.69
C GLU A 104 12.18 -5.55 20.51
N GLU A 105 13.39 -5.50 21.06
CA GLU A 105 13.88 -4.36 21.83
C GLU A 105 14.01 -3.07 21.02
N LYS A 106 14.03 -3.15 19.68
CA LYS A 106 14.04 -1.99 18.78
C LYS A 106 12.66 -1.39 18.52
N LEU A 107 11.60 -2.15 18.76
CA LEU A 107 10.24 -1.79 18.34
C LEU A 107 9.73 -0.49 18.97
N THR A 108 10.18 -0.14 20.16
CA THR A 108 9.83 1.10 20.87
C THR A 108 10.74 2.28 20.55
N GLN A 109 11.77 2.08 19.73
CA GLN A 109 12.68 3.17 19.34
C GLN A 109 11.91 4.24 18.60
N LYS A 110 12.24 5.50 18.90
CA LYS A 110 11.63 6.67 18.27
C LYS A 110 11.90 6.69 16.78
N ARG A 111 10.90 7.07 16.02
CA ARG A 111 10.95 7.32 14.57
C ARG A 111 10.15 8.58 14.26
N THR A 112 10.33 9.08 13.06
CA THR A 112 9.53 10.21 12.54
C THR A 112 8.95 9.86 11.17
N VAL A 113 7.84 10.51 10.82
CA VAL A 113 7.11 10.28 9.58
C VAL A 113 6.92 11.60 8.84
N GLY A 114 7.21 11.57 7.53
CA GLY A 114 6.91 12.65 6.61
C GLY A 114 7.82 13.88 6.77
N ARG A 115 7.59 14.87 5.93
CA ARG A 115 8.37 16.13 5.94
C ARG A 115 8.27 16.92 7.25
N LYS A 116 7.14 16.78 7.95
CA LYS A 116 6.90 17.43 9.24
C LYS A 116 7.52 16.67 10.41
N GLN A 117 8.19 15.55 10.14
CA GLN A 117 8.81 14.70 11.14
C GLN A 117 7.86 14.38 12.31
N LEU A 118 6.63 14.00 11.99
CA LEU A 118 5.64 13.64 13.01
C LEU A 118 6.16 12.47 13.85
N PRO A 119 6.06 12.57 15.19
CA PRO A 119 6.62 11.55 16.07
C PRO A 119 5.91 10.20 15.92
N SER A 120 6.70 9.13 15.89
CA SER A 120 6.26 7.75 15.87
C SER A 120 7.26 6.86 16.59
N SER A 121 7.06 5.56 16.49
CA SER A 121 7.99 4.51 16.91
C SER A 121 8.16 3.50 15.77
N LEU A 122 9.17 2.63 15.87
CA LEU A 122 9.37 1.59 14.85
C LEU A 122 8.13 0.71 14.69
N ILE A 123 7.57 0.22 15.79
CA ILE A 123 6.32 -0.56 15.75
C ILE A 123 5.15 0.28 15.20
N GLY A 124 5.10 1.56 15.52
CA GLY A 124 4.08 2.48 15.01
C GLY A 124 4.11 2.62 13.49
N LEU A 125 5.30 2.67 12.89
CA LEU A 125 5.46 2.71 11.42
C LEU A 125 5.01 1.39 10.77
N TYR A 126 5.41 0.26 11.33
CA TYR A 126 5.02 -1.06 10.81
C TYR A 126 3.52 -1.32 10.95
N PHE A 127 2.93 -0.91 12.08
CA PHE A 127 1.49 -0.96 12.28
C PHE A 127 0.76 -0.06 11.28
N HIS A 128 1.24 1.18 11.10
CA HIS A 128 0.64 2.12 10.15
C HIS A 128 0.65 1.57 8.72
N ALA A 129 1.76 0.97 8.28
CA ALA A 129 1.84 0.36 6.96
C ALA A 129 0.78 -0.75 6.77
N ALA A 130 0.58 -1.58 7.79
CA ALA A 130 -0.37 -2.69 7.74
C ALA A 130 -1.83 -2.21 7.78
N GLU A 131 -2.19 -1.32 8.73
CA GLU A 131 -3.56 -0.81 8.85
C GLU A 131 -3.96 0.04 7.65
N HIS A 132 -3.03 0.83 7.12
CA HIS A 132 -3.26 1.67 5.97
C HIS A 132 -3.54 0.86 4.70
N SER A 133 -2.80 -0.24 4.52
CA SER A 133 -3.07 -1.19 3.43
C SER A 133 -4.48 -1.77 3.53
N GLN A 134 -4.88 -2.26 4.71
CA GLN A 134 -6.23 -2.80 4.95
C GLN A 134 -7.32 -1.76 4.67
N ARG A 135 -7.13 -0.52 5.12
CA ARG A 135 -8.07 0.58 4.88
C ARG A 135 -8.30 0.84 3.40
N HIS A 136 -7.21 0.94 2.63
CA HIS A 136 -7.30 1.20 1.19
C HIS A 136 -7.85 0.02 0.40
N ILE A 137 -7.59 -1.21 0.81
CA ILE A 137 -8.17 -2.41 0.20
C ILE A 137 -9.68 -2.46 0.43
N GLY A 138 -10.15 -2.13 1.63
CA GLY A 138 -11.59 -2.00 1.89
C GLY A 138 -12.27 -0.94 1.02
N GLN A 139 -11.62 0.22 0.82
CA GLN A 139 -12.10 1.26 -0.09
C GLN A 139 -12.09 0.80 -1.55
N MET A 140 -11.02 0.11 -1.97
CA MET A 140 -10.87 -0.45 -3.31
C MET A 140 -11.98 -1.47 -3.62
N LEU A 141 -12.33 -2.33 -2.67
CA LEU A 141 -13.44 -3.30 -2.82
C LEU A 141 -14.75 -2.58 -3.13
N VAL A 142 -15.06 -1.50 -2.42
CA VAL A 142 -16.27 -0.69 -2.69
C VAL A 142 -16.19 -0.07 -4.10
N THR A 143 -15.04 0.50 -4.47
CA THR A 143 -14.82 1.08 -5.81
C THR A 143 -15.03 0.04 -6.90
N ILE A 144 -14.46 -1.16 -6.76
CA ILE A 144 -14.64 -2.28 -7.69
C ILE A 144 -16.13 -2.64 -7.83
N SER A 145 -16.82 -2.78 -6.71
CA SER A 145 -18.25 -3.14 -6.69
C SER A 145 -19.11 -2.12 -7.42
N VAL A 146 -18.87 -0.83 -7.18
CA VAL A 146 -19.59 0.25 -7.86
C VAL A 146 -19.32 0.24 -9.37
N LEU A 147 -18.05 0.10 -9.77
CA LEU A 147 -17.69 0.12 -11.20
C LEU A 147 -18.21 -1.09 -11.96
N ARG A 148 -18.25 -2.28 -11.35
CA ARG A 148 -18.87 -3.47 -11.96
C ARG A 148 -20.36 -3.24 -12.20
N ASN A 149 -21.11 -2.80 -11.18
CA ASN A 149 -22.55 -2.57 -11.31
C ASN A 149 -22.94 -1.45 -12.29
N GLN A 150 -22.04 -0.52 -12.60
CA GLN A 150 -22.30 0.54 -13.59
C GLN A 150 -22.06 0.09 -15.04
N ASN A 151 -21.42 -1.06 -15.24
CA ASN A 151 -21.02 -1.57 -16.56
C ASN A 151 -21.67 -2.92 -16.90
N ASP A 152 -22.51 -3.47 -16.01
CA ASP A 152 -23.44 -4.59 -16.25
C ASP A 152 -24.80 -4.06 -16.74
#